data_7c4df8a38c9b73aac6ebbe8a948e7635
#
_entry.id   7c4df8a38c9b73aac6ebbe8a948e7635
#
_cell.length_a   1.000
_cell.length_b   1.000
_cell.length_c   1.000
_cell.angle_alpha   90.00
_cell.angle_beta   90.00
_cell.angle_gamma   90.00
#
_symmetry.space_group_name_H-M   'P 1'
#
loop_
_entity.id
_entity.type
_entity.pdbx_description
1 polymer ?
#
loop_
_entity_poly.entity_id
_entity_poly.type
_entity_poly.pdbx_seq_one_letter_code
_entity_poly.pdbx_strand_id
1 'polypeptide(L)'
;MSEYLTISETAKLLNKSTKTLRRWDEEGKLTAVREPMSNYRVYRRNDVETLFAEFLQTDIKETVSNFVIPNYEYNVLELFAGAGGLAVGMEKAGLKCLALNEIDKHACETLRKNRPNWNVLEGDIKNFNFTEYHNQVDVVTGGFPCQAFSYAGKRLGFEDARGTLFYEFARVVKEVNPPICIGENVKGLLNHDNGKTLKGMISILDEIGYNVMPVKVLKAINFKVPQKRERLILVGIRKDINQKYEYPKPYKKI
;
A
#
# COMPACT_ATOMS: atom_id res chain seq x y z
N MET A 1 6.95 2.80 -34.53
CA MET A 1 6.25 1.66 -33.93
C MET A 1 5.22 1.16 -34.93
N SER A 2 4.97 -0.15 -34.99
CA SER A 2 3.98 -0.71 -35.94
C SER A 2 2.58 -0.18 -35.65
N GLU A 3 1.84 0.21 -36.68
CA GLU A 3 0.45 0.66 -36.62
C GLU A 3 -0.49 -0.45 -36.15
N TYR A 4 -0.11 -1.70 -36.37
CA TYR A 4 -0.88 -2.89 -36.01
C TYR A 4 -0.15 -3.76 -35.01
N LEU A 5 -0.91 -4.42 -34.14
CA LEU A 5 -0.48 -5.42 -33.17
C LEU A 5 -0.99 -6.79 -33.57
N THR A 6 -0.17 -7.81 -33.43
CA THR A 6 -0.61 -9.21 -33.59
C THR A 6 -1.59 -9.59 -32.48
N ILE A 7 -2.37 -10.66 -32.68
CA ILE A 7 -3.28 -11.16 -31.64
C ILE A 7 -2.54 -11.51 -30.34
N SER A 8 -1.29 -11.98 -30.43
CA SER A 8 -0.47 -12.32 -29.25
C SER A 8 0.00 -11.09 -28.49
N GLU A 9 0.43 -10.04 -29.21
CA GLU A 9 0.83 -8.76 -28.60
C GLU A 9 -0.38 -8.07 -27.96
N THR A 10 -1.53 -8.06 -28.65
CA THR A 10 -2.79 -7.51 -28.13
C THR A 10 -3.24 -8.27 -26.88
N ALA A 11 -3.16 -9.61 -26.89
CA ALA A 11 -3.48 -10.46 -25.76
C ALA A 11 -2.61 -10.12 -24.53
N LYS A 12 -1.31 -9.92 -24.77
CA LYS A 12 -0.35 -9.54 -23.73
C LYS A 12 -0.64 -8.13 -23.16
N LEU A 13 -0.91 -7.17 -24.04
CA LEU A 13 -1.14 -5.77 -23.65
C LEU A 13 -2.44 -5.62 -22.87
N LEU A 14 -3.53 -6.26 -23.31
CA LEU A 14 -4.84 -6.22 -22.64
C LEU A 14 -4.97 -7.23 -21.49
N ASN A 15 -3.94 -8.04 -21.24
CA ASN A 15 -3.96 -9.14 -20.24
C ASN A 15 -5.17 -10.08 -20.44
N LYS A 16 -5.44 -10.45 -21.70
CA LYS A 16 -6.55 -11.33 -22.08
C LYS A 16 -6.03 -12.52 -22.90
N SER A 17 -6.83 -13.59 -22.97
CA SER A 17 -6.49 -14.73 -23.83
C SER A 17 -6.77 -14.40 -25.31
N THR A 18 -6.04 -15.04 -26.23
CA THR A 18 -6.34 -14.94 -27.69
C THR A 18 -7.74 -15.44 -28.02
N LYS A 19 -8.29 -16.38 -27.23
CA LYS A 19 -9.67 -16.84 -27.34
C LYS A 19 -10.66 -15.71 -27.00
N THR A 20 -10.38 -14.91 -25.97
CA THR A 20 -11.18 -13.75 -25.61
C THR A 20 -11.17 -12.71 -26.72
N LEU A 21 -10.00 -12.43 -27.32
CA LEU A 21 -9.89 -11.46 -28.41
C LEU A 21 -10.65 -11.88 -29.66
N ARG A 22 -10.69 -13.19 -30.00
CA ARG A 22 -11.49 -13.71 -31.12
C ARG A 22 -12.98 -13.52 -30.87
N ARG A 23 -13.44 -13.77 -29.65
CA ARG A 23 -14.83 -13.51 -29.25
C ARG A 23 -15.17 -12.02 -29.34
N TRP A 24 -14.27 -11.14 -28.89
CA TRP A 24 -14.48 -9.69 -28.97
C TRP A 24 -14.49 -9.16 -30.40
N ASP A 25 -13.76 -9.80 -31.33
CA ASP A 25 -13.83 -9.54 -32.76
C ASP A 25 -15.22 -9.92 -33.29
N GLU A 26 -15.74 -11.07 -32.89
CA GLU A 26 -17.11 -11.57 -33.29
C GLU A 26 -18.23 -10.71 -32.69
N GLU A 27 -18.03 -10.21 -31.44
CA GLU A 27 -18.97 -9.33 -30.71
C GLU A 27 -18.85 -7.85 -31.15
N GLY A 28 -17.89 -7.50 -32.01
CA GLY A 28 -17.63 -6.11 -32.43
C GLY A 28 -17.02 -5.22 -31.37
N LYS A 29 -16.58 -5.78 -30.23
CA LYS A 29 -15.97 -5.04 -29.11
C LYS A 29 -14.54 -4.60 -29.40
N LEU A 30 -13.78 -5.39 -30.15
CA LEU A 30 -12.46 -5.07 -30.66
C LEU A 30 -12.28 -5.75 -32.01
N THR A 31 -12.46 -5.00 -33.09
CA THR A 31 -12.49 -5.53 -34.47
C THR A 31 -11.06 -5.78 -34.96
N ALA A 32 -10.83 -7.01 -35.43
CA ALA A 32 -9.59 -7.40 -36.07
C ALA A 32 -9.57 -7.02 -37.55
N VAL A 33 -8.39 -6.64 -38.05
CA VAL A 33 -8.09 -6.52 -39.47
C VAL A 33 -7.36 -7.80 -39.91
N ARG A 34 -7.60 -8.24 -41.16
CA ARG A 34 -6.87 -9.35 -41.73
C ARG A 34 -5.65 -8.80 -42.46
N GLU A 35 -4.47 -9.24 -42.05
CA GLU A 35 -3.24 -8.90 -42.76
C GLU A 35 -3.27 -9.47 -44.20
N PRO A 36 -3.00 -8.66 -45.22
CA PRO A 36 -3.22 -9.08 -46.62
C PRO A 36 -2.38 -10.28 -47.05
N MET A 37 -1.16 -10.43 -46.53
CA MET A 37 -0.24 -11.50 -46.94
C MET A 37 -0.41 -12.80 -46.15
N SER A 38 -0.64 -12.72 -44.86
CA SER A 38 -0.69 -13.89 -43.97
C SER A 38 -2.09 -14.30 -43.54
N ASN A 39 -3.08 -13.46 -43.82
CA ASN A 39 -4.47 -13.61 -43.38
C ASN A 39 -4.63 -13.74 -41.85
N TYR A 40 -3.58 -13.39 -41.06
CA TYR A 40 -3.67 -13.39 -39.61
C TYR A 40 -4.47 -12.19 -39.09
N ARG A 41 -5.09 -12.36 -37.91
CA ARG A 41 -5.76 -11.28 -37.21
C ARG A 41 -4.72 -10.34 -36.63
N VAL A 42 -4.83 -9.07 -36.97
CA VAL A 42 -4.09 -7.96 -36.37
C VAL A 42 -5.07 -6.90 -35.90
N TYR A 43 -4.70 -6.12 -34.90
CA TYR A 43 -5.55 -5.10 -34.30
C TYR A 43 -4.87 -3.75 -34.43
N ARG A 44 -5.62 -2.70 -34.75
CA ARG A 44 -5.06 -1.35 -34.79
C ARG A 44 -4.61 -0.97 -33.38
N ARG A 45 -3.39 -0.51 -33.28
CA ARG A 45 -2.79 -0.12 -31.99
C ARG A 45 -3.65 0.88 -31.24
N ASN A 46 -4.14 1.92 -31.92
CA ASN A 46 -4.97 2.96 -31.32
C ASN A 46 -6.27 2.40 -30.71
N ASP A 47 -6.94 1.44 -31.35
CA ASP A 47 -8.15 0.83 -30.83
C ASP A 47 -7.86 -0.01 -29.58
N VAL A 48 -6.71 -0.69 -29.56
CA VAL A 48 -6.26 -1.48 -28.40
C VAL A 48 -5.89 -0.58 -27.22
N GLU A 49 -5.19 0.54 -27.47
CA GLU A 49 -4.80 1.51 -26.44
C GLU A 49 -6.03 2.24 -25.89
N THR A 50 -6.99 2.59 -26.73
CA THR A 50 -8.27 3.18 -26.30
C THR A 50 -9.05 2.22 -25.40
N LEU A 51 -9.19 0.97 -25.82
CA LEU A 51 -9.88 -0.05 -25.02
C LEU A 51 -9.13 -0.33 -23.70
N PHE A 52 -7.80 -0.29 -23.72
CA PHE A 52 -7.00 -0.42 -22.50
C PHE A 52 -7.22 0.76 -21.53
N ALA A 53 -7.29 1.99 -22.07
CA ALA A 53 -7.59 3.18 -21.29
C ALA A 53 -9.01 3.13 -20.70
N GLU A 54 -9.99 2.63 -21.46
CA GLU A 54 -11.37 2.41 -20.96
C GLU A 54 -11.41 1.39 -19.82
N PHE A 55 -10.66 0.29 -19.92
CA PHE A 55 -10.55 -0.68 -18.83
C PHE A 55 -9.93 -0.08 -17.59
N LEU A 56 -8.89 0.74 -17.75
CA LEU A 56 -8.29 1.46 -16.61
C LEU A 56 -9.28 2.43 -15.96
N GLN A 57 -10.07 3.16 -16.78
CA GLN A 57 -11.08 4.09 -16.27
C GLN A 57 -12.26 3.37 -15.62
N THR A 58 -12.73 2.24 -16.19
CA THR A 58 -13.82 1.45 -15.61
C THR A 58 -13.39 0.81 -14.30
N ASP A 59 -12.17 0.27 -14.23
CA ASP A 59 -11.59 -0.29 -13.00
C ASP A 59 -11.44 0.79 -11.91
N ILE A 60 -11.10 2.01 -12.28
CA ILE A 60 -11.04 3.16 -11.36
C ILE A 60 -12.45 3.55 -10.91
N LYS A 61 -13.43 3.62 -11.82
CA LYS A 61 -14.82 3.97 -11.48
C LYS A 61 -15.50 2.92 -10.60
N GLU A 62 -15.33 1.63 -10.86
CA GLU A 62 -15.88 0.56 -10.01
C GLU A 62 -15.22 0.51 -8.63
N THR A 63 -13.93 0.85 -8.55
CA THR A 63 -13.22 0.93 -7.27
C THR A 63 -13.63 2.20 -6.49
N VAL A 64 -13.88 3.31 -7.19
CA VAL A 64 -14.24 4.61 -6.60
C VAL A 64 -15.75 4.68 -6.29
N SER A 65 -16.64 3.96 -7.00
CA SER A 65 -18.09 4.02 -6.76
C SER A 65 -18.54 3.46 -5.40
N ASN A 66 -17.68 2.69 -4.72
CA ASN A 66 -17.93 2.21 -3.36
C ASN A 66 -17.17 2.99 -2.27
N PHE A 67 -16.36 3.97 -2.65
CA PHE A 67 -15.75 4.91 -1.71
C PHE A 67 -16.57 6.19 -1.71
N VAL A 68 -17.32 6.42 -0.64
CA VAL A 68 -17.78 7.77 -0.29
C VAL A 68 -16.49 8.57 -0.11
N ILE A 69 -16.15 9.46 -1.05
CA ILE A 69 -15.11 10.46 -0.84
C ILE A 69 -15.65 11.37 0.26
N PRO A 70 -15.13 11.28 1.49
CA PRO A 70 -15.62 12.14 2.56
C PRO A 70 -15.26 13.58 2.16
N ASN A 71 -16.14 14.53 2.49
CA ASN A 71 -15.85 15.98 2.43
C ASN A 71 -14.76 16.39 3.46
N TYR A 72 -14.01 15.42 4.00
CA TYR A 72 -12.97 15.60 5.00
C TYR A 72 -11.63 15.10 4.44
N GLU A 73 -10.60 15.91 4.55
CA GLU A 73 -9.24 15.58 4.13
C GLU A 73 -8.54 14.82 5.26
N TYR A 74 -8.36 13.50 5.11
CA TYR A 74 -7.65 12.69 6.09
C TYR A 74 -6.14 12.86 5.95
N ASN A 75 -5.48 13.12 7.06
CA ASN A 75 -4.05 13.39 7.15
C ASN A 75 -3.25 12.16 7.55
N VAL A 76 -2.13 11.95 6.88
CA VAL A 76 -1.20 10.84 7.14
C VAL A 76 0.16 11.37 7.57
N LEU A 77 0.73 10.75 8.58
CA LEU A 77 2.15 10.83 8.92
C LEU A 77 2.79 9.48 8.61
N GLU A 78 3.76 9.46 7.70
CA GLU A 78 4.48 8.23 7.34
C GLU A 78 5.86 8.20 7.96
N LEU A 79 6.19 7.10 8.63
CA LEU A 79 7.48 6.84 9.26
C LEU A 79 8.23 5.76 8.46
N PHE A 80 9.55 5.89 8.38
CA PHE A 80 10.40 4.96 7.59
C PHE A 80 9.94 4.90 6.13
N ALA A 81 9.71 6.07 5.54
CA ALA A 81 8.99 6.22 4.29
C ALA A 81 9.70 5.59 3.07
N GLY A 82 11.02 5.39 3.14
CA GLY A 82 11.81 4.96 2.00
C GLY A 82 11.60 5.91 0.82
N ALA A 83 11.41 5.36 -0.38
CA ALA A 83 11.11 6.15 -1.57
C ALA A 83 9.61 6.50 -1.72
N GLY A 84 8.80 6.35 -0.66
CA GLY A 84 7.40 6.80 -0.60
C GLY A 84 6.37 5.84 -1.20
N GLY A 85 6.67 4.54 -1.21
CA GLY A 85 5.75 3.56 -1.81
C GLY A 85 4.39 3.50 -1.11
N LEU A 86 4.37 3.56 0.21
CA LEU A 86 3.15 3.55 1.01
C LEU A 86 2.44 4.91 0.94
N ALA A 87 3.19 6.03 1.06
CA ALA A 87 2.67 7.39 0.92
C ALA A 87 1.95 7.62 -0.41
N VAL A 88 2.52 7.17 -1.53
CA VAL A 88 1.86 7.23 -2.85
C VAL A 88 0.57 6.42 -2.87
N GLY A 89 0.53 5.29 -2.17
CA GLY A 89 -0.70 4.50 -2.00
C GLY A 89 -1.77 5.26 -1.22
N MET A 90 -1.39 5.93 -0.12
CA MET A 90 -2.29 6.76 0.68
C MET A 90 -2.79 7.98 -0.10
N GLU A 91 -1.90 8.68 -0.82
CA GLU A 91 -2.27 9.80 -1.70
C GLU A 91 -3.29 9.37 -2.77
N LYS A 92 -3.09 8.21 -3.41
CA LYS A 92 -4.04 7.65 -4.38
C LYS A 92 -5.38 7.24 -3.76
N ALA A 93 -5.41 6.94 -2.47
CA ALA A 93 -6.62 6.67 -1.72
C ALA A 93 -7.34 7.95 -1.25
N GLY A 94 -6.80 9.14 -1.57
CA GLY A 94 -7.38 10.43 -1.22
C GLY A 94 -6.95 10.98 0.13
N LEU A 95 -5.91 10.40 0.76
CA LEU A 95 -5.36 10.91 2.00
C LEU A 95 -4.21 11.88 1.70
N LYS A 96 -4.01 12.86 2.57
CA LYS A 96 -2.94 13.86 2.46
C LYS A 96 -1.76 13.51 3.37
N CYS A 97 -0.57 13.38 2.79
CA CYS A 97 0.65 13.20 3.55
C CYS A 97 1.08 14.54 4.16
N LEU A 98 0.94 14.70 5.49
CA LEU A 98 1.40 15.90 6.21
C LEU A 98 2.91 15.92 6.36
N ALA A 99 3.51 14.79 6.72
CA ALA A 99 4.96 14.65 6.82
C ALA A 99 5.39 13.19 6.60
N LEU A 100 6.65 13.02 6.17
CA LEU A 100 7.28 11.71 5.95
C LEU A 100 8.66 11.74 6.61
N ASN A 101 8.91 10.83 7.55
CA ASN A 101 10.23 10.68 8.13
C ASN A 101 11.03 9.56 7.46
N GLU A 102 12.26 9.87 7.08
CA GLU A 102 13.20 8.91 6.48
C GLU A 102 14.64 9.29 6.83
N ILE A 103 15.47 8.30 7.10
CA ILE A 103 16.89 8.50 7.45
C ILE A 103 17.82 8.46 6.22
N ASP A 104 17.45 7.71 5.19
CA ASP A 104 18.25 7.56 3.97
C ASP A 104 18.15 8.81 3.09
N LYS A 105 19.29 9.47 2.90
CA LYS A 105 19.38 10.71 2.11
C LYS A 105 18.88 10.54 0.66
N HIS A 106 19.20 9.42 0.01
CA HIS A 106 18.81 9.20 -1.39
C HIS A 106 17.31 8.92 -1.51
N ALA A 107 16.73 8.25 -0.51
CA ALA A 107 15.29 8.10 -0.42
C ALA A 107 14.61 9.45 -0.22
N CYS A 108 15.12 10.31 0.66
CA CYS A 108 14.62 11.67 0.87
C CYS A 108 14.72 12.53 -0.39
N GLU A 109 15.83 12.47 -1.12
CA GLU A 109 16.00 13.14 -2.42
C GLU A 109 14.94 12.68 -3.43
N THR A 110 14.66 11.37 -3.46
CA THR A 110 13.64 10.77 -4.32
C THR A 110 12.24 11.26 -3.96
N LEU A 111 11.91 11.31 -2.67
CA LEU A 111 10.64 11.85 -2.17
C LEU A 111 10.44 13.30 -2.62
N ARG A 112 11.40 14.18 -2.36
CA ARG A 112 11.35 15.61 -2.73
C ARG A 112 11.26 15.81 -4.23
N LYS A 113 11.99 15.02 -5.02
CA LYS A 113 11.97 15.11 -6.47
C LYS A 113 10.61 14.69 -7.06
N ASN A 114 10.01 13.62 -6.53
CA ASN A 114 8.74 13.10 -7.03
C ASN A 114 7.54 13.88 -6.51
N ARG A 115 7.64 14.46 -5.32
CA ARG A 115 6.59 15.21 -4.64
C ARG A 115 7.18 16.44 -3.93
N PRO A 116 7.47 17.53 -4.66
CA PRO A 116 8.11 18.72 -4.09
C PRO A 116 7.35 19.37 -2.94
N ASN A 117 6.04 19.11 -2.84
CA ASN A 117 5.17 19.68 -1.80
C ASN A 117 5.07 18.79 -0.54
N TRP A 118 5.70 17.61 -0.54
CA TRP A 118 5.72 16.77 0.66
C TRP A 118 6.73 17.31 1.69
N ASN A 119 6.31 17.35 2.95
CA ASN A 119 7.19 17.68 4.07
C ASN A 119 8.04 16.47 4.44
N VAL A 120 9.29 16.42 3.97
CA VAL A 120 10.23 15.31 4.21
C VAL A 120 11.14 15.64 5.38
N LEU A 121 10.93 14.96 6.50
CA LEU A 121 11.72 15.02 7.74
C LEU A 121 12.90 14.04 7.60
N GLU A 122 14.02 14.53 7.05
CA GLU A 122 15.23 13.74 6.83
C GLU A 122 16.03 13.57 8.12
N GLY A 123 16.22 12.35 8.58
CA GLY A 123 17.04 12.02 9.74
C GLY A 123 16.54 10.85 10.56
N ASP A 124 17.29 10.50 11.60
CA ASP A 124 16.92 9.44 12.54
C ASP A 124 15.65 9.84 13.30
N ILE A 125 14.64 9.00 13.28
CA ILE A 125 13.35 9.19 13.94
C ILE A 125 13.48 9.50 15.43
N LYS A 126 14.55 9.01 16.06
CA LYS A 126 14.85 9.25 17.49
C LYS A 126 15.11 10.72 17.81
N ASN A 127 15.53 11.49 16.82
CA ASN A 127 15.87 12.90 16.96
C ASN A 127 14.68 13.84 16.73
N PHE A 128 13.51 13.30 16.38
CA PHE A 128 12.31 14.08 16.11
C PHE A 128 11.29 13.96 17.25
N ASN A 129 10.68 15.09 17.57
CA ASN A 129 9.50 15.18 18.42
C ASN A 129 8.28 15.36 17.51
N PHE A 130 7.28 14.49 17.66
CA PHE A 130 6.08 14.51 16.82
C PHE A 130 4.85 15.06 17.56
N THR A 131 5.03 15.65 18.74
CA THR A 131 3.90 16.20 19.51
C THR A 131 3.20 17.36 18.82
N GLU A 132 3.87 18.06 17.90
CA GLU A 132 3.23 19.07 17.04
C GLU A 132 2.11 18.51 16.15
N TYR A 133 2.19 17.22 15.81
CA TYR A 133 1.18 16.52 15.00
C TYR A 133 0.02 15.94 15.83
N HIS A 134 0.03 16.17 17.15
CA HIS A 134 -1.02 15.65 18.05
C HIS A 134 -2.42 16.12 17.61
N ASN A 135 -3.33 15.17 17.43
CA ASN A 135 -4.71 15.41 16.93
C ASN A 135 -4.82 16.08 15.54
N GLN A 136 -3.72 16.16 14.77
CA GLN A 136 -3.74 16.67 13.40
C GLN A 136 -3.64 15.56 12.34
N VAL A 137 -3.31 14.36 12.77
CA VAL A 137 -3.08 13.18 11.93
C VAL A 137 -4.16 12.14 12.20
N ASP A 138 -4.79 11.65 11.13
CA ASP A 138 -5.80 10.60 11.21
C ASP A 138 -5.17 9.21 11.15
N VAL A 139 -4.06 9.08 10.42
CA VAL A 139 -3.37 7.79 10.22
C VAL A 139 -1.86 7.98 10.38
N VAL A 140 -1.25 7.24 11.30
CA VAL A 140 0.20 7.06 11.33
C VAL A 140 0.54 5.75 10.65
N THR A 141 1.42 5.79 9.63
CA THR A 141 1.89 4.60 8.92
C THR A 141 3.39 4.40 9.13
N GLY A 142 3.86 3.14 9.02
CA GLY A 142 5.29 2.89 9.07
C GLY A 142 5.69 1.48 8.65
N GLY A 143 6.70 1.41 7.77
CA GLY A 143 7.35 0.18 7.34
C GLY A 143 8.66 -0.04 8.11
N PHE A 144 8.58 -0.23 9.42
CA PHE A 144 9.78 -0.38 10.26
C PHE A 144 10.54 -1.68 9.96
N PRO A 145 11.90 -1.68 10.00
CA PRO A 145 12.71 -2.87 9.83
C PRO A 145 12.40 -3.96 10.86
N CYS A 146 12.42 -5.23 10.42
CA CYS A 146 12.28 -6.36 11.33
C CYS A 146 13.57 -6.50 12.14
N GLN A 147 13.56 -6.03 13.38
CA GLN A 147 14.65 -6.20 14.35
C GLN A 147 14.23 -7.20 15.40
N ALA A 148 15.17 -8.03 15.85
CA ALA A 148 14.94 -8.94 16.97
C ALA A 148 14.72 -8.12 18.25
N PHE A 149 13.64 -8.42 18.97
CA PHE A 149 13.51 -8.03 20.35
C PHE A 149 14.42 -8.93 21.20
N SER A 150 15.32 -8.40 21.98
CA SER A 150 16.05 -9.18 22.96
C SER A 150 15.11 -9.50 24.14
N TYR A 151 14.54 -10.70 24.11
CA TYR A 151 13.72 -11.21 25.22
C TYR A 151 14.61 -11.58 26.44
N ALA A 152 14.89 -10.64 27.29
CA ALA A 152 15.35 -10.92 28.64
C ALA A 152 14.12 -11.11 29.55
N GLY A 153 13.47 -12.26 29.42
CA GLY A 153 12.50 -12.88 30.30
C GLY A 153 11.66 -11.99 31.20
N LYS A 154 10.54 -11.48 30.72
CA LYS A 154 9.29 -11.10 31.41
C LYS A 154 8.42 -10.28 30.45
N ARG A 155 7.10 -10.14 30.70
CA ARG A 155 6.15 -9.42 29.84
C ARG A 155 6.75 -8.13 29.30
N LEU A 156 6.95 -8.04 27.96
CA LEU A 156 7.43 -6.83 27.30
C LEU A 156 6.35 -5.75 27.39
N GLY A 157 6.55 -4.81 28.29
CA GLY A 157 5.86 -3.52 28.28
C GLY A 157 6.43 -2.59 27.22
N PHE A 158 5.78 -1.43 27.02
CA PHE A 158 6.22 -0.40 26.08
C PHE A 158 7.68 0.02 26.33
N GLU A 159 8.07 0.16 27.61
CA GLU A 159 9.42 0.57 28.02
C GLU A 159 10.50 -0.49 27.70
N ASP A 160 10.15 -1.78 27.72
CA ASP A 160 11.08 -2.88 27.47
C ASP A 160 11.46 -3.01 25.98
N ALA A 161 10.67 -2.41 25.10
CA ALA A 161 10.95 -2.37 23.67
C ALA A 161 11.92 -1.24 23.26
N ARG A 162 12.38 -0.41 24.20
CA ARG A 162 13.31 0.72 23.94
C ARG A 162 14.52 0.25 23.12
N GLY A 163 14.90 1.09 22.17
CA GLY A 163 16.04 0.84 21.29
C GLY A 163 15.69 0.10 20.00
N THR A 164 14.46 -0.38 19.83
CA THR A 164 13.98 -0.93 18.56
C THR A 164 13.29 0.13 17.71
N LEU A 165 13.29 -0.02 16.39
CA LEU A 165 12.57 0.89 15.51
C LEU A 165 11.05 0.72 15.58
N PHE A 166 10.57 -0.45 16.04
CA PHE A 166 9.15 -0.61 16.39
C PHE A 166 8.78 0.22 17.63
N TYR A 167 9.66 0.33 18.63
CA TYR A 167 9.43 1.22 19.76
C TYR A 167 9.25 2.67 19.30
N GLU A 168 10.09 3.12 18.38
CA GLU A 168 9.97 4.47 17.82
C GLU A 168 8.64 4.67 17.07
N PHE A 169 8.20 3.68 16.30
CA PHE A 169 6.87 3.70 15.70
C PHE A 169 5.78 3.85 16.77
N ALA A 170 5.81 3.01 17.82
CA ALA A 170 4.82 3.05 18.89
C ALA A 170 4.89 4.35 19.71
N ARG A 171 6.11 4.91 19.93
CA ARG A 171 6.31 6.21 20.54
C ARG A 171 5.62 7.33 19.77
N VAL A 172 5.84 7.38 18.45
CA VAL A 172 5.20 8.38 17.59
C VAL A 172 3.69 8.20 17.58
N VAL A 173 3.18 6.96 17.50
CA VAL A 173 1.75 6.68 17.62
C VAL A 173 1.18 7.20 18.93
N LYS A 174 1.90 7.04 20.04
CA LYS A 174 1.49 7.57 21.36
C LYS A 174 1.52 9.10 21.40
N GLU A 175 2.56 9.74 20.86
CA GLU A 175 2.72 11.21 20.82
C GLU A 175 1.65 11.87 19.94
N VAL A 176 1.40 11.32 18.76
CA VAL A 176 0.46 11.85 17.77
C VAL A 176 -0.99 11.53 18.11
N ASN A 177 -1.23 10.37 18.75
CA ASN A 177 -2.55 9.85 19.16
C ASN A 177 -3.56 9.74 17.99
N PRO A 178 -3.17 9.18 16.84
CA PRO A 178 -4.07 9.12 15.69
C PRO A 178 -5.25 8.18 15.92
N PRO A 179 -6.39 8.35 15.23
CA PRO A 179 -7.47 7.35 15.17
C PRO A 179 -7.00 5.97 14.74
N ILE A 180 -6.07 5.90 13.79
CA ILE A 180 -5.60 4.65 13.19
C ILE A 180 -4.07 4.65 13.09
N CYS A 181 -3.45 3.50 13.36
CA CYS A 181 -2.06 3.26 13.02
C CYS A 181 -1.92 2.02 12.13
N ILE A 182 -1.00 2.06 11.15
CA ILE A 182 -0.77 0.97 10.21
C ILE A 182 0.72 0.62 10.17
N GLY A 183 1.06 -0.59 10.62
CA GLY A 183 2.41 -1.14 10.52
C GLY A 183 2.54 -2.06 9.30
N GLU A 184 3.61 -1.90 8.52
CA GLU A 184 3.98 -2.83 7.44
C GLU A 184 5.26 -3.55 7.82
N ASN A 185 5.31 -4.86 7.55
CA ASN A 185 6.52 -5.63 7.75
C ASN A 185 6.58 -6.83 6.78
N VAL A 186 7.71 -7.52 6.76
CA VAL A 186 7.87 -8.74 5.97
C VAL A 186 7.01 -9.88 6.54
N LYS A 187 6.54 -10.79 5.69
CA LYS A 187 5.76 -11.98 6.08
C LYS A 187 6.45 -12.82 7.17
N GLY A 188 7.80 -12.85 7.17
CA GLY A 188 8.58 -13.60 8.15
C GLY A 188 8.32 -13.21 9.60
N LEU A 189 7.82 -11.99 9.85
CA LEU A 189 7.47 -11.53 11.20
C LEU A 189 6.40 -12.42 11.89
N LEU A 190 5.53 -13.09 11.13
CA LEU A 190 4.54 -14.02 11.67
C LEU A 190 5.17 -15.12 12.53
N ASN A 191 6.30 -15.64 12.08
CA ASN A 191 6.97 -16.77 12.71
C ASN A 191 8.26 -16.38 13.45
N HIS A 192 8.61 -15.09 13.43
CA HIS A 192 9.81 -14.60 14.08
C HIS A 192 9.74 -14.89 15.58
N ASP A 193 10.78 -15.56 16.12
CA ASP A 193 10.84 -16.05 17.50
C ASP A 193 9.57 -16.80 17.92
N ASN A 194 9.15 -17.79 17.11
CA ASN A 194 7.91 -18.55 17.33
C ASN A 194 6.67 -17.67 17.53
N GLY A 195 6.60 -16.54 16.85
CA GLY A 195 5.50 -15.57 16.90
C GLY A 195 5.51 -14.66 18.13
N LYS A 196 6.50 -14.75 19.00
CA LYS A 196 6.58 -13.91 20.22
C LYS A 196 6.78 -12.44 19.87
N THR A 197 7.60 -12.15 18.84
CA THR A 197 7.84 -10.77 18.38
C THR A 197 6.55 -10.06 18.01
N LEU A 198 5.72 -10.68 17.18
CA LEU A 198 4.44 -10.11 16.79
C LEU A 198 3.49 -9.94 17.97
N LYS A 199 3.44 -10.92 18.86
CA LYS A 199 2.64 -10.82 20.10
C LYS A 199 3.08 -9.67 21.00
N GLY A 200 4.39 -9.45 21.13
CA GLY A 200 4.96 -8.31 21.84
C GLY A 200 4.56 -6.97 21.23
N MET A 201 4.65 -6.84 19.90
CA MET A 201 4.20 -5.65 19.18
C MET A 201 2.72 -5.34 19.41
N ILE A 202 1.86 -6.38 19.36
CA ILE A 202 0.43 -6.25 19.62
C ILE A 202 0.19 -5.80 21.06
N SER A 203 0.90 -6.39 22.04
CA SER A 203 0.78 -6.01 23.44
C SER A 203 1.19 -4.56 23.71
N ILE A 204 2.26 -4.07 23.06
CA ILE A 204 2.72 -2.70 23.17
C ILE A 204 1.66 -1.72 22.60
N LEU A 205 1.08 -2.01 21.45
CA LEU A 205 0.01 -1.18 20.88
C LEU A 205 -1.25 -1.20 21.76
N ASP A 206 -1.58 -2.35 22.35
CA ASP A 206 -2.69 -2.45 23.29
C ASP A 206 -2.46 -1.60 24.53
N GLU A 207 -1.24 -1.61 25.09
CA GLU A 207 -0.84 -0.80 26.24
C GLU A 207 -0.95 0.72 25.97
N ILE A 208 -0.60 1.17 24.76
CA ILE A 208 -0.72 2.58 24.38
C ILE A 208 -2.11 2.98 23.85
N GLY A 209 -3.11 2.09 23.99
CA GLY A 209 -4.51 2.42 23.77
C GLY A 209 -5.10 2.01 22.41
N TYR A 210 -4.49 1.05 21.69
CA TYR A 210 -4.98 0.59 20.39
C TYR A 210 -5.44 -0.87 20.40
N ASN A 211 -6.60 -1.13 19.82
CA ASN A 211 -7.07 -2.47 19.47
C ASN A 211 -6.43 -2.90 18.16
N VAL A 212 -5.57 -3.91 18.18
CA VAL A 212 -4.97 -4.43 16.95
C VAL A 212 -5.90 -5.43 16.30
N MET A 213 -6.27 -5.16 15.05
CA MET A 213 -7.09 -6.06 14.24
C MET A 213 -6.30 -7.33 13.89
N PRO A 214 -6.98 -8.47 13.64
CA PRO A 214 -6.29 -9.69 13.23
C PRO A 214 -5.36 -9.42 12.06
N VAL A 215 -4.05 -9.64 12.25
CA VAL A 215 -3.04 -9.30 11.24
C VAL A 215 -3.21 -10.13 9.98
N LYS A 216 -2.91 -9.55 8.82
CA LYS A 216 -3.06 -10.21 7.53
C LYS A 216 -1.83 -10.03 6.65
N VAL A 217 -1.48 -11.08 5.91
CA VAL A 217 -0.46 -10.98 4.85
C VAL A 217 -1.17 -10.68 3.54
N LEU A 218 -0.86 -9.51 2.98
CA LEU A 218 -1.34 -9.10 1.67
C LEU A 218 -0.28 -9.41 0.61
N LYS A 219 -0.74 -9.87 -0.56
CA LYS A 219 0.10 -10.17 -1.73
C LYS A 219 -0.19 -9.13 -2.80
N ALA A 220 0.80 -8.36 -3.20
CA ALA A 220 0.63 -7.28 -4.19
C ALA A 220 -0.02 -7.78 -5.49
N ILE A 221 0.35 -8.98 -5.95
CA ILE A 221 -0.22 -9.58 -7.15
C ILE A 221 -1.74 -9.79 -7.08
N ASN A 222 -2.30 -9.94 -5.87
CA ASN A 222 -3.75 -10.09 -5.68
C ASN A 222 -4.51 -8.76 -5.80
N PHE A 223 -3.77 -7.64 -5.90
CA PHE A 223 -4.28 -6.27 -5.99
C PHE A 223 -3.83 -5.57 -7.27
N LYS A 224 -3.72 -6.32 -8.38
CA LYS A 224 -3.36 -5.83 -9.72
C LYS A 224 -1.94 -5.23 -9.84
N VAL A 225 -1.08 -5.44 -8.84
CA VAL A 225 0.32 -5.04 -8.91
C VAL A 225 1.14 -6.23 -9.44
N PRO A 226 1.87 -6.11 -10.56
CA PRO A 226 2.62 -7.22 -11.17
C PRO A 226 3.93 -7.51 -10.41
N GLN A 227 3.82 -7.70 -9.10
CA GLN A 227 4.96 -7.95 -8.21
C GLN A 227 4.63 -9.07 -7.22
N LYS A 228 5.55 -10.01 -7.05
CA LYS A 228 5.48 -11.04 -6.00
C LYS A 228 5.98 -10.47 -4.67
N ARG A 229 5.21 -9.53 -4.09
CA ARG A 229 5.51 -8.92 -2.79
C ARG A 229 4.45 -9.36 -1.79
N GLU A 230 4.87 -10.01 -0.71
CA GLU A 230 4.02 -10.38 0.41
C GLU A 230 4.41 -9.54 1.64
N ARG A 231 3.42 -8.87 2.25
CA ARG A 231 3.64 -8.04 3.43
C ARG A 231 2.61 -8.30 4.49
N LEU A 232 3.07 -8.40 5.71
CA LEU A 232 2.22 -8.38 6.88
C LEU A 232 1.75 -6.95 7.11
N ILE A 233 0.45 -6.79 7.26
CA ILE A 233 -0.17 -5.51 7.60
C ILE A 233 -0.79 -5.66 8.98
N LEU A 234 -0.42 -4.72 9.84
CA LEU A 234 -0.93 -4.57 11.19
C LEU A 234 -1.73 -3.28 11.25
N VAL A 235 -2.99 -3.36 11.64
CA VAL A 235 -3.87 -2.20 11.78
C VAL A 235 -4.27 -2.08 13.24
N GLY A 236 -3.94 -0.97 13.87
CA GLY A 236 -4.39 -0.59 15.20
C GLY A 236 -5.46 0.49 15.11
N ILE A 237 -6.57 0.30 15.80
CA ILE A 237 -7.65 1.29 15.93
C ILE A 237 -7.68 1.74 17.40
N ARG A 238 -7.70 3.04 17.64
CA ARG A 238 -7.73 3.60 19.00
C ARG A 238 -8.98 3.09 19.75
N LYS A 239 -8.82 2.74 21.01
CA LYS A 239 -9.83 2.01 21.81
C LYS A 239 -11.14 2.75 22.01
N ASP A 240 -11.15 4.08 21.90
CA ASP A 240 -12.36 4.90 21.95
C ASP A 240 -13.21 4.83 20.68
N ILE A 241 -12.65 4.28 19.59
CA ILE A 241 -13.34 4.16 18.31
C ILE A 241 -13.96 2.77 18.19
N ASN A 242 -15.28 2.71 18.24
CA ASN A 242 -16.03 1.46 18.08
C ASN A 242 -16.33 1.18 16.60
N GLN A 243 -15.27 0.89 15.84
CA GLN A 243 -15.38 0.55 14.42
C GLN A 243 -14.74 -0.80 14.12
N LYS A 244 -15.33 -1.54 13.17
CA LYS A 244 -14.75 -2.77 12.64
C LYS A 244 -13.94 -2.43 11.39
N TYR A 245 -12.77 -3.05 11.29
CA TYR A 245 -11.93 -2.96 10.09
C TYR A 245 -12.00 -4.27 9.30
N GLU A 246 -12.21 -4.15 8.01
CA GLU A 246 -12.14 -5.28 7.08
C GLU A 246 -11.02 -5.06 6.06
N TYR A 247 -10.14 -6.04 5.97
CA TYR A 247 -9.10 -6.01 4.94
C TYR A 247 -9.70 -6.11 3.53
N PRO A 248 -9.11 -5.44 2.54
CA PRO A 248 -9.58 -5.51 1.18
C PRO A 248 -9.57 -6.95 0.67
N LYS A 249 -10.60 -7.31 -0.10
CA LYS A 249 -10.70 -8.63 -0.72
C LYS A 249 -9.80 -8.67 -1.96
N PRO A 250 -9.04 -9.77 -2.16
CA PRO A 250 -8.28 -9.96 -3.38
C PRO A 250 -9.18 -9.87 -4.62
N TYR A 251 -8.69 -9.25 -5.68
CA TYR A 251 -9.40 -9.32 -6.96
C TYR A 251 -9.50 -10.77 -7.41
N LYS A 252 -10.64 -11.16 -7.96
CA LYS A 252 -10.80 -12.50 -8.54
C LYS A 252 -9.73 -12.68 -9.62
N LYS A 253 -9.05 -13.83 -9.61
CA LYS A 253 -8.17 -14.21 -10.73
C LYS A 253 -9.01 -14.21 -12.00
N ILE A 254 -8.61 -13.39 -12.96
CA ILE A 254 -9.17 -13.38 -14.30
C ILE A 254 -8.52 -14.50 -15.10
#